data_4d5d69c5006981bcdeeee3488e835f39
#
_entry.id   4d5d69c5006981bcdeeee3488e835f39
#
_cell.length_a   1.000
_cell.length_b   1.000
_cell.length_c   1.000
_cell.angle_alpha   90.00
_cell.angle_beta   90.00
_cell.angle_gamma   90.00
#
_symmetry.space_group_name_H-M   'P 1'
#
loop_
_entity.id
_entity.type
_entity.pdbx_description
1 polymer ?
#
loop_
_entity_poly.entity_id
_entity_poly.type
_entity_poly.pdbx_seq_one_letter_code
_entity_poly.pdbx_strand_id
1 'polypeptide(L)'
;MIITRSMLYELHYVEGFGNYKNAQKILWDIQKTVRTIQNKSIREMFLWDFRSEEAKNKTGKYLNLYDETGYKRIDGYVYSMFREEYKELSSFVYLPASSTIPFSKYKQTKSDVLKGIISLPSYKSGQPIPIKADGIKIISDDGYTIRLSLLSKYGAEKINLNNCKNIIFSLIAKDKKQISILENILSNNYRLGMSQLEYKKKKWFLRLTYSFLPEINESNSNSILGVDLGCRNVIYASSFGNNGSFVIDGGEIQKFANRINNIKKQKLKQCQYCGNGRIGHGSKVRIKSAYKTRDKISNYRELANHRYSKALINYAVKNGYGAIQMEDLTGIKKRDDFPPLLLDWNYCDLQRKIEDKANKEGIKIIKINPAYTSQRCSRCGHIDRHNRLSQESFKCTKCGFKSNADYNASQNISINGIEKIIADEINSLNKC
;
A
#
# COMPACT_ATOMS: atom_id res chain seq x y z
N MET A 1 14.32 -12.76 -0.26
CA MET A 1 12.95 -12.33 -0.65
C MET A 1 13.04 -11.23 -1.68
N ILE A 2 12.34 -11.31 -2.83
CA ILE A 2 12.36 -10.25 -3.85
C ILE A 2 11.51 -9.07 -3.35
N ILE A 3 12.08 -7.87 -3.36
CA ILE A 3 11.39 -6.64 -2.99
C ILE A 3 10.93 -5.91 -4.25
N THR A 4 9.64 -5.55 -4.32
CA THR A 4 9.08 -4.76 -5.41
C THR A 4 8.77 -3.34 -4.92
N ARG A 5 9.16 -2.34 -5.70
CA ARG A 5 8.99 -0.90 -5.41
C ARG A 5 8.51 -0.17 -6.65
N SER A 6 8.02 1.05 -6.44
CA SER A 6 7.72 1.96 -7.55
C SER A 6 8.26 3.35 -7.28
N MET A 7 8.69 4.04 -8.35
CA MET A 7 9.17 5.41 -8.34
C MET A 7 8.44 6.21 -9.41
N LEU A 8 8.07 7.44 -9.08
CA LEU A 8 7.37 8.33 -9.99
C LEU A 8 8.36 9.28 -10.67
N TYR A 9 8.37 9.27 -12.00
CA TYR A 9 9.19 10.17 -12.83
C TYR A 9 8.29 11.11 -13.61
N GLU A 10 8.64 12.38 -13.69
CA GLU A 10 8.01 13.35 -14.58
C GLU A 10 8.50 13.09 -16.01
N LEU A 11 7.61 13.17 -16.99
CA LEU A 11 7.88 12.89 -18.38
C LEU A 11 7.78 14.16 -19.21
N HIS A 12 8.79 14.42 -20.04
CA HIS A 12 8.74 15.44 -21.07
C HIS A 12 8.71 14.76 -22.44
N TYR A 13 7.76 15.13 -23.26
CA TYR A 13 7.61 14.58 -24.60
C TYR A 13 8.82 14.91 -25.47
N VAL A 14 9.33 13.92 -26.19
CA VAL A 14 10.42 14.07 -27.16
C VAL A 14 9.88 13.84 -28.55
N GLU A 15 9.40 12.63 -28.86
CA GLU A 15 8.92 12.28 -30.20
C GLU A 15 7.93 11.10 -30.17
N GLY A 16 7.36 10.79 -31.33
CA GLY A 16 6.37 9.74 -31.53
C GLY A 16 4.95 10.31 -31.57
N PHE A 17 4.03 9.63 -32.24
CA PHE A 17 2.62 10.03 -32.35
C PHE A 17 2.37 11.44 -32.93
N GLY A 18 3.28 11.95 -33.80
CA GLY A 18 3.22 13.27 -34.37
C GLY A 18 3.71 14.39 -33.45
N ASN A 19 3.01 15.52 -33.40
CA ASN A 19 3.36 16.62 -32.49
C ASN A 19 2.80 16.33 -31.07
N TYR A 20 3.23 17.17 -30.09
CA TYR A 20 2.80 17.00 -28.68
C TYR A 20 1.28 17.00 -28.50
N LYS A 21 0.54 17.87 -29.23
CA LYS A 21 -0.94 17.91 -29.10
C LYS A 21 -1.59 16.61 -29.57
N ASN A 22 -1.11 16.06 -30.69
CA ASN A 22 -1.58 14.79 -31.22
C ASN A 22 -1.21 13.64 -30.28
N ALA A 23 0.02 13.60 -29.80
CA ALA A 23 0.47 12.60 -28.83
C ALA A 23 -0.40 12.64 -27.56
N GLN A 24 -0.71 13.82 -27.05
CA GLN A 24 -1.56 13.98 -25.87
C GLN A 24 -3.00 13.50 -26.13
N LYS A 25 -3.57 13.79 -27.30
CA LYS A 25 -4.90 13.29 -27.70
C LYS A 25 -4.92 11.75 -27.75
N ILE A 26 -3.95 11.15 -28.41
CA ILE A 26 -3.81 9.69 -28.53
C ILE A 26 -3.66 9.05 -27.16
N LEU A 27 -2.85 9.62 -26.26
CA LEU A 27 -2.70 9.12 -24.90
C LEU A 27 -4.01 9.17 -24.09
N TRP A 28 -4.82 10.20 -24.27
CA TRP A 28 -6.14 10.28 -23.64
C TRP A 28 -7.11 9.25 -24.23
N ASP A 29 -7.08 9.02 -25.53
CA ASP A 29 -7.89 7.99 -26.18
C ASP A 29 -7.49 6.59 -25.70
N ILE A 30 -6.20 6.30 -25.58
CA ILE A 30 -5.69 5.06 -25.00
C ILE A 30 -6.16 4.93 -23.53
N GLN A 31 -6.07 5.99 -22.74
CA GLN A 31 -6.52 5.99 -21.33
C GLN A 31 -8.02 5.69 -21.22
N LYS A 32 -8.83 6.28 -22.08
CA LYS A 32 -10.28 6.03 -22.16
C LYS A 32 -10.57 4.58 -22.57
N THR A 33 -9.87 4.08 -23.56
CA THR A 33 -9.98 2.69 -24.04
C THR A 33 -9.60 1.70 -22.97
N VAL A 34 -8.47 1.90 -22.28
CA VAL A 34 -8.03 1.07 -21.15
C VAL A 34 -9.10 0.99 -20.06
N ARG A 35 -9.70 2.11 -19.67
CA ARG A 35 -10.81 2.12 -18.71
C ARG A 35 -12.00 1.30 -19.19
N THR A 36 -12.36 1.43 -20.46
CA THR A 36 -13.49 0.67 -21.05
C THR A 36 -13.20 -0.82 -21.00
N ILE A 37 -12.00 -1.25 -21.40
CA ILE A 37 -11.56 -2.65 -21.34
C ILE A 37 -11.66 -3.17 -19.90
N GLN A 38 -11.09 -2.45 -18.93
CA GLN A 38 -11.10 -2.85 -17.52
C GLN A 38 -12.53 -3.06 -16.99
N ASN A 39 -13.44 -2.16 -17.31
CA ASN A 39 -14.84 -2.27 -16.87
C ASN A 39 -15.57 -3.41 -17.57
N LYS A 40 -15.39 -3.61 -18.88
CA LYS A 40 -15.92 -4.76 -19.60
C LYS A 40 -15.40 -6.07 -18.99
N SER A 41 -14.10 -6.16 -18.74
CA SER A 41 -13.48 -7.36 -18.17
C SER A 41 -14.04 -7.73 -16.80
N ILE A 42 -14.20 -6.77 -15.89
CA ILE A 42 -14.82 -7.03 -14.58
C ILE A 42 -16.27 -7.51 -14.74
N ARG A 43 -17.02 -6.88 -15.64
CA ARG A 43 -18.41 -7.26 -15.92
C ARG A 43 -18.51 -8.71 -16.40
N GLU A 44 -17.68 -9.11 -17.34
CA GLU A 44 -17.71 -10.48 -17.88
C GLU A 44 -17.28 -11.52 -16.84
N MET A 45 -16.27 -11.22 -16.01
CA MET A 45 -15.90 -12.08 -14.89
C MET A 45 -17.05 -12.26 -13.89
N PHE A 46 -17.77 -11.17 -13.59
CA PHE A 46 -18.95 -11.22 -12.72
C PHE A 46 -20.08 -12.02 -13.36
N LEU A 47 -20.39 -11.80 -14.65
CA LEU A 47 -21.46 -12.51 -15.35
C LEU A 47 -21.18 -14.02 -15.42
N TRP A 48 -19.92 -14.40 -15.58
CA TRP A 48 -19.53 -15.80 -15.52
C TRP A 48 -19.81 -16.41 -14.15
N ASP A 49 -19.31 -15.76 -13.10
CA ASP A 49 -19.48 -16.27 -11.73
C ASP A 49 -20.95 -16.29 -11.31
N PHE A 50 -21.72 -15.28 -11.69
CA PHE A 50 -23.16 -15.21 -11.43
C PHE A 50 -23.90 -16.38 -12.09
N ARG A 51 -23.63 -16.66 -13.39
CA ARG A 51 -24.21 -17.82 -14.09
C ARG A 51 -23.79 -19.15 -13.43
N SER A 52 -22.55 -19.24 -13.00
CA SER A 52 -22.04 -20.45 -12.34
C SER A 52 -22.70 -20.70 -10.98
N GLU A 53 -22.96 -19.66 -10.20
CA GLU A 53 -23.72 -19.75 -8.93
C GLU A 53 -25.20 -20.10 -9.20
N GLU A 54 -25.80 -19.52 -10.23
CA GLU A 54 -27.17 -19.84 -10.63
C GLU A 54 -27.32 -21.31 -11.07
N ALA A 55 -26.36 -21.82 -11.86
CA ALA A 55 -26.31 -23.22 -12.24
C ALA A 55 -26.19 -24.15 -11.04
N LYS A 56 -25.31 -23.81 -10.08
CA LYS A 56 -25.19 -24.56 -8.83
C LYS A 56 -26.50 -24.62 -8.04
N ASN A 57 -27.21 -23.50 -7.95
CA ASN A 57 -28.50 -23.44 -7.25
C ASN A 57 -29.56 -24.31 -7.91
N LYS A 58 -29.52 -24.47 -9.27
CA LYS A 58 -30.47 -25.29 -10.04
C LYS A 58 -30.08 -26.76 -10.10
N THR A 59 -28.80 -27.07 -10.27
CA THR A 59 -28.30 -28.43 -10.58
C THR A 59 -27.41 -29.04 -9.49
N GLY A 60 -27.09 -28.28 -8.44
CA GLY A 60 -26.14 -28.69 -7.40
C GLY A 60 -24.66 -28.61 -7.80
N LYS A 61 -24.32 -28.24 -9.04
CA LYS A 61 -22.95 -28.20 -9.54
C LYS A 61 -22.61 -26.84 -10.17
N TYR A 62 -21.38 -26.38 -9.94
CA TYR A 62 -20.84 -25.21 -10.65
C TYR A 62 -20.58 -25.52 -12.13
N LEU A 63 -20.67 -24.50 -12.98
CA LEU A 63 -20.23 -24.60 -14.37
C LEU A 63 -18.72 -24.81 -14.43
N ASN A 64 -18.27 -25.69 -15.33
CA ASN A 64 -16.85 -25.86 -15.62
C ASN A 64 -16.43 -24.86 -16.69
N LEU A 65 -15.52 -23.96 -16.35
CA LEU A 65 -15.07 -22.93 -17.28
C LEU A 65 -14.42 -23.51 -18.55
N TYR A 66 -13.66 -24.59 -18.40
CA TYR A 66 -12.96 -25.21 -19.52
C TYR A 66 -13.94 -25.83 -20.53
N ASP A 67 -14.96 -26.52 -20.05
CA ASP A 67 -15.95 -27.18 -20.90
C ASP A 67 -16.79 -26.15 -21.69
N GLU A 68 -17.09 -24.99 -21.06
CA GLU A 68 -17.89 -23.94 -21.68
C GLU A 68 -17.09 -23.03 -22.63
N THR A 69 -15.79 -22.80 -22.35
CA THR A 69 -15.03 -21.72 -23.00
C THR A 69 -13.70 -22.18 -23.60
N GLY A 70 -13.22 -23.38 -23.29
CA GLY A 70 -11.89 -23.87 -23.64
C GLY A 70 -10.74 -23.26 -22.84
N TYR A 71 -11.03 -22.41 -21.84
CA TYR A 71 -10.03 -21.75 -21.03
C TYR A 71 -10.02 -22.28 -19.59
N LYS A 72 -8.82 -22.52 -19.04
CA LYS A 72 -8.66 -22.95 -17.64
C LYS A 72 -8.86 -21.81 -16.63
N ARG A 73 -8.77 -20.56 -17.08
CA ARG A 73 -8.84 -19.37 -16.21
C ARG A 73 -9.69 -18.29 -16.84
N ILE A 74 -10.53 -17.66 -16.02
CA ILE A 74 -11.47 -16.61 -16.45
C ILE A 74 -10.76 -15.37 -17.04
N ASP A 75 -9.60 -15.00 -16.50
CA ASP A 75 -8.83 -13.88 -17.00
C ASP A 75 -8.24 -14.13 -18.38
N GLY A 76 -7.88 -15.37 -18.68
CA GLY A 76 -7.47 -15.80 -20.03
C GLY A 76 -8.63 -15.79 -21.04
N TYR A 77 -9.79 -16.25 -20.63
CA TYR A 77 -11.01 -16.19 -21.44
C TYR A 77 -11.37 -14.74 -21.79
N VAL A 78 -11.43 -13.86 -20.79
CA VAL A 78 -11.75 -12.44 -20.99
C VAL A 78 -10.72 -11.73 -21.86
N TYR A 79 -9.43 -12.09 -21.72
CA TYR A 79 -8.38 -11.59 -22.60
C TYR A 79 -8.65 -11.92 -24.07
N SER A 80 -9.00 -13.16 -24.38
CA SER A 80 -9.25 -13.59 -25.77
C SER A 80 -10.53 -12.96 -26.34
N MET A 81 -11.57 -12.85 -25.50
CA MET A 81 -12.89 -12.35 -25.90
C MET A 81 -12.87 -10.94 -26.51
N PHE A 82 -12.04 -10.05 -25.95
CA PHE A 82 -11.98 -8.66 -26.40
C PHE A 82 -10.77 -8.33 -27.27
N ARG A 83 -9.87 -9.31 -27.55
CA ARG A 83 -8.60 -9.01 -28.24
C ARG A 83 -8.81 -8.40 -29.63
N GLU A 84 -9.74 -8.89 -30.41
CA GLU A 84 -10.03 -8.38 -31.76
C GLU A 84 -10.65 -6.99 -31.73
N GLU A 85 -11.52 -6.70 -30.77
CA GLU A 85 -12.15 -5.38 -30.61
C GLU A 85 -11.11 -4.29 -30.31
N TYR A 86 -10.04 -4.65 -29.57
CA TYR A 86 -8.99 -3.71 -29.12
C TYR A 86 -7.60 -4.02 -29.69
N LYS A 87 -7.54 -4.58 -30.91
CA LYS A 87 -6.27 -4.92 -31.56
C LYS A 87 -5.35 -3.73 -31.87
N GLU A 88 -5.86 -2.51 -31.75
CA GLU A 88 -5.09 -1.27 -31.88
C GLU A 88 -4.06 -1.10 -30.76
N LEU A 89 -4.36 -1.59 -29.56
CA LEU A 89 -3.43 -1.53 -28.43
C LEU A 89 -2.34 -2.60 -28.55
N SER A 90 -1.12 -2.25 -28.13
CA SER A 90 -0.07 -3.25 -27.98
C SER A 90 -0.46 -4.31 -26.94
N SER A 91 0.06 -5.53 -27.08
CA SER A 91 -0.13 -6.56 -26.06
C SER A 91 0.41 -6.16 -24.69
N PHE A 92 1.39 -5.26 -24.66
CA PHE A 92 1.98 -4.73 -23.42
C PHE A 92 1.03 -3.85 -22.62
N VAL A 93 0.05 -3.22 -23.28
CA VAL A 93 -0.99 -2.41 -22.64
C VAL A 93 -2.28 -3.23 -22.50
N TYR A 94 -2.65 -3.97 -23.53
CA TYR A 94 -3.91 -4.70 -23.56
C TYR A 94 -3.98 -5.81 -22.50
N LEU A 95 -2.94 -6.64 -22.37
CA LEU A 95 -2.92 -7.75 -21.40
C LEU A 95 -3.15 -7.29 -19.95
N PRO A 96 -2.39 -6.30 -19.40
CA PRO A 96 -2.67 -5.84 -18.06
C PRO A 96 -4.03 -5.13 -17.93
N ALA A 97 -4.54 -4.49 -18.98
CA ALA A 97 -5.82 -3.81 -18.95
C ALA A 97 -7.02 -4.76 -18.98
N SER A 98 -6.94 -5.86 -19.73
CA SER A 98 -8.06 -6.83 -19.90
C SER A 98 -8.05 -7.96 -18.87
N SER A 99 -6.88 -8.40 -18.43
CA SER A 99 -6.71 -9.60 -17.59
C SER A 99 -6.15 -9.24 -16.21
N THR A 100 -4.87 -8.90 -16.09
CA THR A 100 -4.14 -8.87 -14.83
C THR A 100 -4.76 -7.95 -13.78
N ILE A 101 -5.04 -6.68 -14.13
CA ILE A 101 -5.53 -5.67 -13.19
C ILE A 101 -7.00 -5.89 -12.83
N PRO A 102 -7.92 -6.10 -13.81
CA PRO A 102 -9.33 -6.39 -13.51
C PRO A 102 -9.51 -7.65 -12.68
N PHE A 103 -8.78 -8.73 -13.02
CA PHE A 103 -8.85 -10.00 -12.30
C PHE A 103 -8.44 -9.85 -10.83
N SER A 104 -7.30 -9.19 -10.57
CA SER A 104 -6.83 -8.95 -9.21
C SER A 104 -7.85 -8.15 -8.39
N LYS A 105 -8.43 -7.09 -8.97
CA LYS A 105 -9.43 -6.26 -8.31
C LYS A 105 -10.74 -7.02 -8.06
N TYR A 106 -11.22 -7.75 -9.05
CA TYR A 106 -12.46 -8.53 -8.94
C TYR A 106 -12.32 -9.66 -7.92
N LYS A 107 -11.21 -10.40 -7.94
CA LYS A 107 -10.93 -11.50 -6.99
C LYS A 107 -11.03 -11.05 -5.52
N GLN A 108 -10.58 -9.84 -5.20
CA GLN A 108 -10.63 -9.30 -3.84
C GLN A 108 -12.05 -8.99 -3.36
N THR A 109 -12.96 -8.71 -4.28
CA THR A 109 -14.33 -8.27 -3.98
C THR A 109 -15.41 -9.27 -4.38
N LYS A 110 -15.05 -10.36 -5.07
CA LYS A 110 -15.97 -11.34 -5.63
C LYS A 110 -17.03 -11.84 -4.65
N SER A 111 -16.63 -12.28 -3.46
CA SER A 111 -17.55 -12.83 -2.45
C SER A 111 -18.60 -11.80 -2.03
N ASP A 112 -18.19 -10.55 -1.79
CA ASP A 112 -19.08 -9.50 -1.31
C ASP A 112 -20.01 -9.00 -2.42
N VAL A 113 -19.52 -8.99 -3.66
CA VAL A 113 -20.33 -8.63 -4.85
C VAL A 113 -21.41 -9.70 -5.11
N LEU A 114 -21.04 -10.99 -5.09
CA LEU A 114 -21.99 -12.10 -5.32
C LEU A 114 -23.06 -12.20 -4.21
N LYS A 115 -22.72 -11.80 -2.99
CA LYS A 115 -23.68 -11.70 -1.87
C LYS A 115 -24.51 -10.42 -1.89
N GLY A 116 -24.29 -9.51 -2.84
CA GLY A 116 -24.99 -8.22 -2.91
C GLY A 116 -24.62 -7.22 -1.81
N ILE A 117 -23.52 -7.47 -1.05
CA ILE A 117 -23.06 -6.59 0.04
C ILE A 117 -22.47 -5.30 -0.52
N ILE A 118 -21.76 -5.39 -1.65
CA ILE A 118 -21.18 -4.24 -2.35
C ILE A 118 -21.54 -4.28 -3.83
N SER A 119 -21.57 -3.12 -4.47
CA SER A 119 -21.75 -3.01 -5.92
C SER A 119 -20.52 -3.49 -6.69
N LEU A 120 -20.73 -3.90 -7.95
CA LEU A 120 -19.63 -4.31 -8.84
C LEU A 120 -18.59 -3.19 -8.95
N PRO A 121 -17.29 -3.48 -8.68
CA PRO A 121 -16.25 -2.46 -8.74
C PRO A 121 -16.09 -1.93 -10.17
N SER A 122 -15.89 -0.62 -10.30
CA SER A 122 -15.69 0.04 -11.59
C SER A 122 -14.47 0.96 -11.58
N TYR A 123 -13.94 1.21 -12.76
CA TYR A 123 -12.86 2.16 -13.00
C TYR A 123 -13.43 3.50 -13.45
N LYS A 124 -13.06 4.57 -12.76
CA LYS A 124 -13.48 5.95 -13.08
C LYS A 124 -12.58 6.53 -14.19
N SER A 125 -12.94 7.69 -14.72
CA SER A 125 -12.07 8.44 -15.66
C SER A 125 -10.72 8.80 -15.04
N GLY A 126 -9.69 8.96 -15.88
CA GLY A 126 -8.35 9.31 -15.43
C GLY A 126 -7.54 8.15 -14.87
N GLN A 127 -7.92 6.90 -15.14
CA GLN A 127 -7.12 5.74 -14.73
C GLN A 127 -5.75 5.74 -15.42
N PRO A 128 -4.68 5.27 -14.75
CA PRO A 128 -3.39 5.10 -15.38
C PRO A 128 -3.43 4.12 -16.56
N ILE A 129 -2.56 4.32 -17.54
CA ILE A 129 -2.33 3.35 -18.61
C ILE A 129 -1.29 2.34 -18.09
N PRO A 130 -1.63 1.06 -17.90
CA PRO A 130 -0.69 0.05 -17.47
C PRO A 130 0.18 -0.42 -18.64
N ILE A 131 1.46 -0.67 -18.39
CA ILE A 131 2.40 -1.11 -19.40
C ILE A 131 3.26 -2.23 -18.81
N LYS A 132 3.35 -3.38 -19.48
CA LYS A 132 4.28 -4.45 -19.10
C LYS A 132 5.73 -4.01 -19.25
N ALA A 133 6.63 -4.63 -18.50
CA ALA A 133 8.06 -4.36 -18.54
C ALA A 133 8.62 -4.42 -19.97
N ASP A 134 8.26 -5.43 -20.74
CA ASP A 134 8.72 -5.63 -22.13
C ASP A 134 8.30 -4.52 -23.11
N GLY A 135 7.28 -3.74 -22.73
CA GLY A 135 6.82 -2.56 -23.50
C GLY A 135 7.57 -1.27 -23.14
N ILE A 136 8.56 -1.34 -22.28
CA ILE A 136 9.33 -0.21 -21.75
C ILE A 136 10.81 -0.41 -22.06
N LYS A 137 11.43 0.55 -22.73
CA LYS A 137 12.88 0.57 -22.95
C LYS A 137 13.45 1.89 -22.43
N ILE A 138 14.36 1.82 -21.48
CA ILE A 138 15.11 2.96 -20.95
C ILE A 138 16.43 3.06 -21.70
N ILE A 139 16.81 4.26 -22.10
CA ILE A 139 18.04 4.57 -22.85
C ILE A 139 18.73 5.70 -22.09
N SER A 140 20.04 5.58 -21.92
CA SER A 140 20.89 6.60 -21.30
C SER A 140 21.89 7.07 -22.34
N ASP A 141 21.65 8.29 -22.87
CA ASP A 141 22.60 9.01 -23.73
C ASP A 141 22.94 10.32 -22.98
N ASP A 142 22.55 11.49 -23.50
CA ASP A 142 22.67 12.77 -22.81
C ASP A 142 21.51 12.97 -21.79
N GLY A 143 21.33 12.02 -20.88
CA GLY A 143 20.21 11.96 -19.93
C GLY A 143 19.46 10.62 -20.01
N TYR A 144 18.26 10.59 -19.45
CA TYR A 144 17.45 9.37 -19.47
C TYR A 144 16.23 9.57 -20.37
N THR A 145 16.11 8.74 -21.39
CA THR A 145 14.93 8.66 -22.24
C THR A 145 14.22 7.35 -22.06
N ILE A 146 12.93 7.35 -22.30
CA ILE A 146 12.10 6.15 -22.22
C ILE A 146 11.25 6.01 -23.47
N ARG A 147 11.30 4.83 -24.05
CA ARG A 147 10.45 4.42 -25.17
C ARG A 147 9.33 3.54 -24.64
N LEU A 148 8.08 3.90 -24.92
CA LEU A 148 6.88 3.17 -24.51
C LEU A 148 6.16 2.63 -25.75
N SER A 149 5.95 1.31 -25.78
CA SER A 149 5.23 0.62 -26.87
C SER A 149 3.74 0.52 -26.54
N LEU A 150 2.97 1.55 -26.89
CA LEU A 150 1.55 1.66 -26.51
C LEU A 150 0.60 1.10 -27.57
N LEU A 151 0.94 1.25 -28.86
CA LEU A 151 0.12 0.82 -29.99
C LEU A 151 0.68 -0.46 -30.61
N SER A 152 -0.22 -1.25 -31.23
CA SER A 152 0.16 -2.31 -32.14
C SER A 152 0.54 -1.72 -33.50
N LYS A 153 1.11 -2.55 -34.39
CA LYS A 153 1.35 -2.14 -35.77
C LYS A 153 0.05 -1.67 -36.45
N TYR A 154 -1.01 -2.47 -36.33
CA TYR A 154 -2.35 -2.14 -36.83
C TYR A 154 -2.88 -0.81 -36.25
N GLY A 155 -2.71 -0.57 -34.95
CA GLY A 155 -3.15 0.69 -34.31
C GLY A 155 -2.39 1.90 -34.82
N ALA A 156 -1.10 1.79 -35.06
CA ALA A 156 -0.29 2.87 -35.63
C ALA A 156 -0.67 3.19 -37.08
N GLU A 157 -0.92 2.16 -37.91
CA GLU A 157 -1.39 2.30 -39.28
C GLU A 157 -2.77 2.97 -39.35
N LYS A 158 -3.72 2.55 -38.51
CA LYS A 158 -5.09 3.07 -38.47
C LYS A 158 -5.16 4.58 -38.22
N ILE A 159 -4.23 5.13 -37.47
CA ILE A 159 -4.17 6.57 -37.12
C ILE A 159 -3.09 7.32 -37.91
N ASN A 160 -2.62 6.73 -39.02
CA ASN A 160 -1.67 7.32 -39.96
C ASN A 160 -0.33 7.80 -39.32
N LEU A 161 0.20 6.98 -38.41
CA LEU A 161 1.48 7.29 -37.73
C LEU A 161 2.70 6.67 -38.42
N ASN A 162 2.66 6.39 -39.73
CA ASN A 162 3.79 5.83 -40.48
C ASN A 162 4.54 4.71 -39.74
N ASN A 163 3.81 3.72 -39.20
CA ASN A 163 4.32 2.62 -38.38
C ASN A 163 4.94 3.04 -37.01
N CYS A 164 4.81 4.30 -36.58
CA CYS A 164 5.30 4.74 -35.28
C CYS A 164 4.39 4.25 -34.12
N LYS A 165 4.64 3.03 -33.65
CA LYS A 165 3.92 2.39 -32.52
C LYS A 165 4.41 2.83 -31.13
N ASN A 166 5.52 3.55 -31.08
CA ASN A 166 6.21 3.96 -29.85
C ASN A 166 6.08 5.45 -29.62
N ILE A 167 6.10 5.84 -28.37
CA ILE A 167 6.27 7.23 -27.95
C ILE A 167 7.51 7.34 -27.06
N ILE A 168 8.27 8.40 -27.22
CA ILE A 168 9.51 8.65 -26.50
C ILE A 168 9.34 9.87 -25.61
N PHE A 169 9.75 9.72 -24.35
CA PHE A 169 9.79 10.79 -23.37
C PHE A 169 11.20 10.91 -22.79
N SER A 170 11.59 12.11 -22.40
CA SER A 170 12.69 12.34 -21.48
C SER A 170 12.19 12.11 -20.05
N LEU A 171 12.95 11.34 -19.26
CA LEU A 171 12.71 11.08 -17.84
C LEU A 171 13.40 12.15 -17.00
N ILE A 172 12.65 12.91 -16.22
CA ILE A 172 13.23 13.90 -15.32
C ILE A 172 13.51 13.24 -13.97
N ALA A 173 14.78 12.94 -13.72
CA ALA A 173 15.26 12.51 -12.43
C ALA A 173 15.67 13.71 -11.57
N LYS A 174 14.98 13.93 -10.44
CA LYS A 174 15.12 15.14 -9.60
C LYS A 174 16.09 14.97 -8.45
N ASP A 175 16.42 13.75 -8.11
CA ASP A 175 17.28 13.43 -6.97
C ASP A 175 18.19 12.21 -7.25
N LYS A 176 19.24 12.08 -6.43
CA LYS A 176 20.21 10.97 -6.53
C LYS A 176 19.57 9.60 -6.44
N LYS A 177 18.46 9.46 -5.71
CA LYS A 177 17.76 8.18 -5.56
C LYS A 177 17.08 7.77 -6.86
N GLN A 178 16.43 8.71 -7.56
CA GLN A 178 15.82 8.46 -8.85
C GLN A 178 16.86 8.07 -9.90
N ILE A 179 18.02 8.75 -9.90
CA ILE A 179 19.16 8.42 -10.77
C ILE A 179 19.65 7.00 -10.48
N SER A 180 19.97 6.69 -9.22
CA SER A 180 20.47 5.37 -8.82
C SER A 180 19.52 4.23 -9.18
N ILE A 181 18.20 4.44 -9.13
CA ILE A 181 17.23 3.43 -9.57
C ILE A 181 17.33 3.18 -11.08
N LEU A 182 17.47 4.22 -11.91
CA LEU A 182 17.61 4.07 -13.36
C LEU A 182 18.91 3.37 -13.72
N GLU A 183 20.03 3.73 -13.07
CA GLU A 183 21.33 3.10 -13.26
C GLU A 183 21.29 1.60 -12.89
N ASN A 184 20.65 1.24 -11.77
CA ASN A 184 20.51 -0.16 -11.37
C ASN A 184 19.60 -0.96 -12.32
N ILE A 185 18.59 -0.32 -12.94
CA ILE A 185 17.78 -0.97 -13.97
C ILE A 185 18.61 -1.19 -15.24
N LEU A 186 19.38 -0.19 -15.68
CA LEU A 186 20.24 -0.29 -16.86
C LEU A 186 21.35 -1.32 -16.69
N SER A 187 21.89 -1.45 -15.48
CA SER A 187 22.90 -2.46 -15.12
C SER A 187 22.31 -3.85 -14.84
N ASN A 188 21.00 -4.06 -15.02
CA ASN A 188 20.27 -5.29 -14.71
C ASN A 188 20.31 -5.74 -13.23
N ASN A 189 20.74 -4.88 -12.30
CA ASN A 189 20.66 -5.14 -10.86
C ASN A 189 19.21 -5.09 -10.38
N TYR A 190 18.41 -4.25 -11.01
CA TYR A 190 16.96 -4.15 -10.76
C TYR A 190 16.19 -4.64 -11.99
N ARG A 191 15.16 -5.46 -11.74
CA ARG A 191 14.27 -5.96 -12.78
C ARG A 191 13.06 -5.05 -12.92
N LEU A 192 12.78 -4.60 -14.13
CA LEU A 192 11.55 -3.86 -14.44
C LEU A 192 10.31 -4.72 -14.20
N GLY A 193 9.29 -4.09 -13.64
CA GLY A 193 7.94 -4.64 -13.48
C GLY A 193 6.88 -3.89 -14.29
N MET A 194 5.64 -4.33 -14.17
CA MET A 194 4.51 -3.63 -14.77
C MET A 194 4.41 -2.22 -14.21
N SER A 195 4.53 -1.24 -15.08
CA SER A 195 4.55 0.18 -14.75
C SER A 195 3.27 0.88 -15.22
N GLN A 196 3.09 2.14 -14.85
CA GLN A 196 1.86 2.89 -15.11
C GLN A 196 2.16 4.30 -15.60
N LEU A 197 1.53 4.70 -16.70
CA LEU A 197 1.59 6.08 -17.21
C LEU A 197 0.39 6.86 -16.67
N GLU A 198 0.66 7.93 -15.92
CA GLU A 198 -0.34 8.72 -15.18
C GLU A 198 -0.34 10.18 -15.66
N TYR A 199 -1.55 10.76 -15.83
CA TYR A 199 -1.70 12.18 -16.09
C TYR A 199 -2.14 12.92 -14.82
N LYS A 200 -1.29 13.81 -14.30
CA LYS A 200 -1.54 14.58 -13.08
C LYS A 200 -1.00 16.00 -13.22
N LYS A 201 -1.68 16.97 -12.64
CA LYS A 201 -1.23 18.39 -12.63
C LYS A 201 -0.83 18.91 -14.02
N LYS A 202 -1.58 18.54 -15.05
CA LYS A 202 -1.35 18.90 -16.46
C LYS A 202 -0.04 18.35 -17.06
N LYS A 203 0.53 17.30 -16.47
CA LYS A 203 1.76 16.63 -16.93
C LYS A 203 1.58 15.12 -16.94
N TRP A 204 2.38 14.45 -17.76
CA TRP A 204 2.50 12.99 -17.74
C TRP A 204 3.61 12.55 -16.77
N PHE A 205 3.35 11.48 -16.08
CA PHE A 205 4.28 10.83 -15.15
C PHE A 205 4.31 9.34 -15.42
N LEU A 206 5.49 8.74 -15.29
CA LEU A 206 5.64 7.29 -15.25
C LEU A 206 5.88 6.84 -13.82
N ARG A 207 4.98 5.99 -13.33
CA ARG A 207 5.20 5.20 -12.12
C ARG A 207 5.95 3.93 -12.51
N LEU A 208 7.27 4.02 -12.48
CA LEU A 208 8.17 2.92 -12.82
C LEU A 208 8.20 1.93 -11.68
N THR A 209 7.87 0.67 -11.95
CA THR A 209 7.93 -0.43 -10.98
C THR A 209 9.18 -1.25 -11.22
N TYR A 210 9.90 -1.58 -10.16
CA TYR A 210 11.12 -2.38 -10.21
C TYR A 210 11.20 -3.32 -9.02
N SER A 211 11.92 -4.41 -9.19
CA SER A 211 12.17 -5.42 -8.16
C SER A 211 13.65 -5.75 -8.06
N PHE A 212 14.11 -6.06 -6.86
CA PHE A 212 15.50 -6.40 -6.57
C PHE A 212 15.58 -7.37 -5.40
N LEU A 213 16.72 -8.05 -5.29
CA LEU A 213 17.09 -8.80 -4.10
C LEU A 213 17.80 -7.84 -3.15
N PRO A 214 17.35 -7.69 -1.88
CA PRO A 214 18.10 -6.91 -0.91
C PRO A 214 19.45 -7.55 -0.66
N GLU A 215 20.47 -6.74 -0.47
CA GLU A 215 21.72 -7.19 0.12
C GLU A 215 21.40 -7.66 1.54
N ILE A 216 21.59 -8.93 1.80
CA ILE A 216 21.42 -9.48 3.15
C ILE A 216 22.70 -9.10 3.89
N ASN A 217 22.64 -8.04 4.67
CA ASN A 217 23.60 -7.88 5.74
C ASN A 217 23.35 -9.04 6.70
N GLU A 218 24.22 -10.03 6.67
CA GLU A 218 24.22 -11.10 7.66
C GLU A 218 24.57 -10.50 9.03
N SER A 219 23.62 -9.81 9.64
CA SER A 219 23.70 -9.56 11.07
C SER A 219 23.41 -10.91 11.73
N ASN A 220 24.48 -11.62 12.04
CA ASN A 220 24.47 -12.94 12.70
C ASN A 220 23.97 -12.89 14.14
N SER A 221 23.19 -11.90 14.51
CA SER A 221 22.68 -11.76 15.88
C SER A 221 21.30 -12.38 15.98
N ASN A 222 21.20 -13.42 16.82
CA ASN A 222 19.93 -13.99 17.26
C ASN A 222 19.12 -13.04 18.17
N SER A 223 19.55 -11.78 18.29
CA SER A 223 18.90 -10.79 19.15
C SER A 223 17.62 -10.26 18.50
N ILE A 224 16.56 -10.28 19.29
CA ILE A 224 15.23 -9.82 18.88
C ILE A 224 14.92 -8.49 19.55
N LEU A 225 14.53 -7.48 18.76
CA LEU A 225 13.97 -6.23 19.24
C LEU A 225 12.45 -6.35 19.27
N GLY A 226 11.85 -6.36 20.46
CA GLY A 226 10.39 -6.33 20.65
C GLY A 226 9.87 -4.92 20.49
N VAL A 227 8.83 -4.75 19.66
CA VAL A 227 8.26 -3.44 19.34
C VAL A 227 6.77 -3.44 19.67
N ASP A 228 6.41 -2.64 20.66
CA ASP A 228 5.03 -2.29 20.98
C ASP A 228 4.62 -1.01 20.25
N LEU A 229 3.44 -1.01 19.62
CA LEU A 229 2.87 0.11 18.87
C LEU A 229 1.66 0.67 19.64
N GLY A 230 1.87 1.78 20.34
CA GLY A 230 0.89 2.34 21.25
C GLY A 230 0.32 3.71 20.83
N CYS A 231 -0.65 4.20 21.60
CA CYS A 231 -1.31 5.48 21.35
C CYS A 231 -0.50 6.67 21.82
N ARG A 232 0.12 6.57 22.99
CA ARG A 232 0.93 7.63 23.58
C ARG A 232 2.36 7.53 23.08
N ASN A 233 3.00 6.40 23.32
CA ASN A 233 4.24 6.07 22.66
C ASN A 233 3.90 5.35 21.37
N VAL A 234 4.10 6.00 20.23
CA VAL A 234 3.82 5.41 18.91
C VAL A 234 4.66 4.17 18.67
N ILE A 235 5.90 4.21 19.18
CA ILE A 235 6.83 3.08 19.17
C ILE A 235 7.47 3.00 20.55
N TYR A 236 7.38 1.85 21.19
CA TYR A 236 8.20 1.48 22.32
C TYR A 236 8.96 0.20 21.97
N ALA A 237 10.28 0.24 21.93
CA ALA A 237 11.09 -0.90 21.53
C ALA A 237 12.13 -1.23 22.59
N SER A 238 12.24 -2.52 22.96
CA SER A 238 13.25 -3.03 23.88
C SER A 238 13.59 -4.49 23.56
N SER A 239 14.68 -5.00 24.13
CA SER A 239 15.08 -6.40 24.01
C SER A 239 15.07 -7.05 25.39
N PHE A 240 14.62 -8.31 25.47
CA PHE A 240 14.52 -9.04 26.73
C PHE A 240 15.85 -9.08 27.48
N GLY A 241 15.81 -8.76 28.76
CA GLY A 241 17.01 -8.74 29.61
C GLY A 241 17.94 -7.52 29.39
N ASN A 242 17.63 -6.64 28.45
CA ASN A 242 18.39 -5.40 28.23
C ASN A 242 17.62 -4.18 28.80
N ASN A 243 18.30 -3.33 29.54
CA ASN A 243 17.70 -2.13 30.14
C ASN A 243 17.56 -0.96 29.15
N GLY A 244 18.12 -1.09 27.93
CA GLY A 244 17.99 -0.10 26.89
C GLY A 244 16.62 -0.14 26.23
N SER A 245 16.01 1.03 26.02
CA SER A 245 14.77 1.15 25.26
C SER A 245 14.86 2.28 24.24
N PHE A 246 14.12 2.12 23.15
CA PHE A 246 13.93 3.15 22.14
C PHE A 246 12.46 3.56 22.13
N VAL A 247 12.19 4.84 22.31
CA VAL A 247 10.84 5.37 22.47
C VAL A 247 10.59 6.52 21.52
N ILE A 248 9.43 6.51 20.87
CA ILE A 248 8.92 7.64 20.07
C ILE A 248 7.55 8.04 20.62
N ASP A 249 7.47 9.26 21.16
CA ASP A 249 6.21 9.87 21.59
C ASP A 249 5.39 10.37 20.38
N GLY A 250 4.10 10.10 20.39
CA GLY A 250 3.14 10.52 19.35
C GLY A 250 2.55 11.92 19.56
N GLY A 251 2.90 12.63 20.63
CA GLY A 251 2.28 13.90 21.03
C GLY A 251 2.36 15.00 19.96
N GLU A 252 3.39 15.02 19.13
CA GLU A 252 3.51 15.99 18.03
C GLU A 252 2.37 15.86 17.00
N ILE A 253 1.92 14.63 16.72
CA ILE A 253 0.84 14.36 15.76
C ILE A 253 -0.48 14.82 16.32
N GLN A 254 -0.74 14.55 17.60
CA GLN A 254 -1.94 15.03 18.28
C GLN A 254 -1.99 16.56 18.30
N LYS A 255 -0.86 17.22 18.62
CA LYS A 255 -0.74 18.70 18.58
C LYS A 255 -1.05 19.22 17.17
N PHE A 256 -0.47 18.61 16.13
CA PHE A 256 -0.72 19.00 14.76
C PHE A 256 -2.19 18.79 14.35
N ALA A 257 -2.77 17.63 14.67
CA ALA A 257 -4.18 17.33 14.38
C ALA A 257 -5.12 18.32 15.08
N ASN A 258 -4.88 18.62 16.35
CA ASN A 258 -5.67 19.61 17.11
C ASN A 258 -5.59 21.01 16.47
N ARG A 259 -4.39 21.44 16.07
CA ARG A 259 -4.19 22.72 15.35
C ARG A 259 -5.00 22.77 14.06
N ILE A 260 -4.92 21.73 13.23
CA ILE A 260 -5.66 21.67 11.95
C ILE A 260 -7.16 21.61 12.18
N ASN A 261 -7.63 20.84 13.16
CA ASN A 261 -9.05 20.77 13.51
C ASN A 261 -9.59 22.12 14.01
N ASN A 262 -8.81 22.87 14.79
CA ASN A 262 -9.20 24.21 15.21
C ASN A 262 -9.31 25.19 14.03
N ILE A 263 -8.35 25.15 13.09
CA ILE A 263 -8.42 25.92 11.84
C ILE A 263 -9.66 25.53 11.03
N LYS A 264 -9.99 24.24 10.96
CA LYS A 264 -11.19 23.74 10.27
C LYS A 264 -12.46 24.28 10.94
N LYS A 265 -12.55 24.20 12.28
CA LYS A 265 -13.69 24.75 13.05
C LYS A 265 -13.88 26.26 12.82
N GLN A 266 -12.79 27.03 12.84
CA GLN A 266 -12.83 28.47 12.57
C GLN A 266 -13.35 28.77 11.14
N LYS A 267 -12.82 28.05 10.13
CA LYS A 267 -13.28 28.20 8.74
C LYS A 267 -14.75 27.85 8.57
N LEU A 268 -15.25 26.81 9.24
CA LEU A 268 -16.65 26.42 9.21
C LEU A 268 -17.54 27.48 9.88
N LYS A 269 -17.12 28.03 11.02
CA LYS A 269 -17.84 29.16 11.64
C LYS A 269 -17.92 30.36 10.71
N GLN A 270 -16.82 30.74 10.05
CA GLN A 270 -16.81 31.83 9.07
C GLN A 270 -17.76 31.59 7.89
N CYS A 271 -18.02 30.31 7.51
CA CYS A 271 -18.99 29.99 6.45
C CYS A 271 -20.42 30.32 6.82
N GLN A 272 -20.77 30.30 8.11
CA GLN A 272 -22.13 30.62 8.57
C GLN A 272 -22.49 32.11 8.39
N TYR A 273 -21.49 33.00 8.39
CA TYR A 273 -21.65 34.44 8.25
C TYR A 273 -21.48 34.94 6.79
N CYS A 274 -21.31 34.04 5.83
CA CYS A 274 -21.12 34.42 4.44
C CYS A 274 -22.45 34.28 3.68
N GLY A 275 -23.00 35.38 3.28
CA GLY A 275 -24.19 35.41 2.39
C GLY A 275 -23.92 34.78 1.02
N ASN A 276 -24.98 34.31 0.38
CA ASN A 276 -24.91 33.57 -0.91
C ASN A 276 -24.54 34.43 -2.15
N GLY A 277 -24.32 35.73 -1.98
CA GLY A 277 -24.33 36.70 -3.09
C GLY A 277 -22.99 37.23 -3.59
N ARG A 278 -21.83 36.81 -3.06
CA ARG A 278 -20.52 37.30 -3.55
C ARG A 278 -19.79 36.26 -4.38
N ILE A 279 -19.55 36.59 -5.66
CA ILE A 279 -18.75 35.78 -6.59
C ILE A 279 -17.33 35.62 -6.02
N GLY A 280 -16.88 34.37 -5.85
CA GLY A 280 -15.55 34.03 -5.36
C GLY A 280 -15.38 33.96 -3.82
N HIS A 281 -16.32 34.47 -3.02
CA HIS A 281 -16.22 34.52 -1.55
C HIS A 281 -17.38 33.84 -0.80
N GLY A 282 -18.33 33.20 -1.48
CA GLY A 282 -19.51 32.57 -0.88
C GLY A 282 -19.19 31.35 -0.02
N SER A 283 -20.21 30.89 0.76
CA SER A 283 -20.13 29.74 1.67
C SER A 283 -19.56 28.49 1.03
N LYS A 284 -19.92 28.18 -0.23
CA LYS A 284 -19.39 27.02 -0.99
C LYS A 284 -17.88 27.05 -1.18
N VAL A 285 -17.26 28.22 -1.43
CA VAL A 285 -15.82 28.35 -1.63
C VAL A 285 -15.08 28.18 -0.31
N ARG A 286 -15.61 28.74 0.79
CA ARG A 286 -15.02 28.61 2.13
C ARG A 286 -15.16 27.19 2.70
N ILE A 287 -16.29 26.51 2.46
CA ILE A 287 -16.47 25.10 2.79
C ILE A 287 -15.41 24.23 2.09
N LYS A 288 -15.16 24.44 0.79
CA LYS A 288 -14.07 23.73 0.07
C LYS A 288 -12.72 23.93 0.72
N SER A 289 -12.42 25.14 1.22
CA SER A 289 -11.18 25.44 1.93
C SER A 289 -11.07 24.71 3.28
N ALA A 290 -12.20 24.52 4.00
CA ALA A 290 -12.23 23.76 5.24
C ALA A 290 -11.95 22.25 4.98
N TYR A 291 -12.54 21.70 3.92
CA TYR A 291 -12.32 20.28 3.57
C TYR A 291 -10.88 19.99 3.08
N LYS A 292 -10.20 20.93 2.44
CA LYS A 292 -8.78 20.79 2.06
C LYS A 292 -7.84 20.60 3.27
N THR A 293 -8.29 20.92 4.49
CA THR A 293 -7.49 20.70 5.69
C THR A 293 -7.40 19.22 6.09
N ARG A 294 -8.33 18.36 5.65
CA ARG A 294 -8.33 16.92 5.94
C ARG A 294 -7.08 16.23 5.42
N ASP A 295 -6.68 16.56 4.20
CA ASP A 295 -5.50 15.95 3.56
C ASP A 295 -4.20 16.30 4.29
N LYS A 296 -4.15 17.46 4.98
CA LYS A 296 -2.97 17.89 5.72
C LYS A 296 -2.65 16.96 6.90
N ILE A 297 -3.66 16.50 7.63
CA ILE A 297 -3.46 15.57 8.75
C ILE A 297 -2.99 14.22 8.23
N SER A 298 -3.62 13.71 7.17
CA SER A 298 -3.22 12.44 6.57
C SER A 298 -1.79 12.47 6.05
N ASN A 299 -1.42 13.53 5.32
CA ASN A 299 -0.07 13.69 4.78
C ASN A 299 0.97 13.84 5.89
N TYR A 300 0.65 14.54 6.98
CA TYR A 300 1.55 14.67 8.13
C TYR A 300 1.77 13.34 8.85
N ARG A 301 0.71 12.55 9.03
CA ARG A 301 0.80 11.19 9.60
C ARG A 301 1.66 10.28 8.73
N GLU A 302 1.49 10.33 7.42
CA GLU A 302 2.30 9.55 6.49
C GLU A 302 3.79 9.93 6.59
N LEU A 303 4.09 11.23 6.64
CA LEU A 303 5.45 11.73 6.82
C LEU A 303 6.05 11.28 8.16
N ALA A 304 5.27 11.37 9.26
CA ALA A 304 5.68 10.92 10.57
C ALA A 304 5.97 9.41 10.59
N ASN A 305 5.09 8.58 9.99
CA ASN A 305 5.32 7.14 9.88
C ASN A 305 6.61 6.81 9.10
N HIS A 306 6.95 7.57 8.05
CA HIS A 306 8.22 7.42 7.35
C HIS A 306 9.43 7.75 8.25
N ARG A 307 9.33 8.81 9.05
CA ARG A 307 10.39 9.25 9.96
C ARG A 307 10.58 8.28 11.13
N TYR A 308 9.50 7.86 11.75
CA TYR A 308 9.49 6.93 12.88
C TYR A 308 10.01 5.55 12.50
N SER A 309 9.50 4.98 11.41
CA SER A 309 9.98 3.70 10.92
C SER A 309 11.48 3.75 10.55
N LYS A 310 11.99 4.86 9.98
CA LYS A 310 13.41 5.01 9.71
C LYS A 310 14.24 5.08 10.99
N ALA A 311 13.78 5.83 12.00
CA ALA A 311 14.48 5.97 13.27
C ALA A 311 14.58 4.62 14.00
N LEU A 312 13.49 3.83 14.04
CA LEU A 312 13.49 2.48 14.61
C LEU A 312 14.48 1.55 13.90
N ILE A 313 14.49 1.54 12.57
CA ILE A 313 15.40 0.68 11.81
C ILE A 313 16.86 1.10 12.01
N ASN A 314 17.15 2.40 12.00
CA ASN A 314 18.49 2.90 12.32
C ASN A 314 18.95 2.47 13.73
N TYR A 315 18.05 2.49 14.71
CA TYR A 315 18.32 1.99 16.06
C TYR A 315 18.61 0.48 16.04
N ALA A 316 17.79 -0.30 15.34
CA ALA A 316 17.98 -1.74 15.22
C ALA A 316 19.32 -2.10 14.56
N VAL A 317 19.66 -1.46 13.45
CA VAL A 317 20.95 -1.64 12.75
C VAL A 317 22.14 -1.26 13.64
N LYS A 318 22.09 -0.09 14.28
CA LYS A 318 23.16 0.42 15.15
C LYS A 318 23.45 -0.54 16.31
N ASN A 319 22.44 -1.19 16.85
CA ASN A 319 22.57 -2.13 17.98
C ASN A 319 22.68 -3.61 17.54
N GLY A 320 22.78 -3.90 16.25
CA GLY A 320 23.03 -5.24 15.73
C GLY A 320 21.86 -6.22 15.88
N TYR A 321 20.61 -5.74 15.97
CA TYR A 321 19.44 -6.63 16.04
C TYR A 321 19.19 -7.35 14.71
N GLY A 322 19.13 -8.69 14.76
CA GLY A 322 18.84 -9.53 13.58
C GLY A 322 17.35 -9.67 13.27
N ALA A 323 16.49 -9.44 14.24
CA ALA A 323 15.05 -9.52 14.07
C ALA A 323 14.31 -8.41 14.82
N ILE A 324 13.19 -7.96 14.25
CA ILE A 324 12.18 -7.11 14.91
C ILE A 324 10.91 -7.94 15.04
N GLN A 325 10.42 -8.10 16.27
CA GLN A 325 9.17 -8.78 16.59
C GLN A 325 8.13 -7.75 17.03
N MET A 326 6.93 -7.81 16.43
CA MET A 326 5.83 -6.88 16.70
C MET A 326 4.48 -7.60 16.64
N GLU A 327 3.48 -7.04 17.29
CA GLU A 327 2.12 -7.55 17.24
C GLU A 327 1.52 -7.43 15.84
N ASP A 328 0.70 -8.41 15.43
CA ASP A 328 -0.08 -8.32 14.19
C ASP A 328 -1.34 -7.48 14.43
N LEU A 329 -1.31 -6.24 13.97
CA LEU A 329 -2.42 -5.31 14.07
C LEU A 329 -3.38 -5.37 12.86
N THR A 330 -3.27 -6.38 11.99
CA THR A 330 -4.20 -6.59 10.87
C THR A 330 -5.61 -6.92 11.40
N GLY A 331 -6.60 -6.13 11.00
CA GLY A 331 -8.00 -6.34 11.44
C GLY A 331 -8.42 -5.61 12.72
N ILE A 332 -7.52 -4.91 13.38
CA ILE A 332 -7.83 -4.15 14.61
C ILE A 332 -8.98 -3.12 14.42
N LYS A 333 -9.14 -2.57 13.23
CA LYS A 333 -10.24 -1.65 12.89
C LYS A 333 -11.65 -2.26 12.92
N LYS A 334 -11.76 -3.57 13.10
CA LYS A 334 -13.06 -4.29 13.17
C LYS A 334 -13.55 -4.52 14.59
N ARG A 335 -12.82 -4.06 15.62
CA ARG A 335 -13.24 -4.20 17.01
C ARG A 335 -13.95 -2.93 17.45
N ASP A 336 -15.21 -3.06 17.83
CA ASP A 336 -16.09 -1.94 18.27
C ASP A 336 -15.61 -1.27 19.57
N ASP A 337 -14.72 -1.92 20.32
CA ASP A 337 -14.23 -1.48 21.64
C ASP A 337 -12.98 -0.59 21.59
N PHE A 338 -12.52 -0.19 20.39
CA PHE A 338 -11.28 0.59 20.26
C PHE A 338 -11.49 2.08 20.50
N PRO A 339 -10.63 2.75 21.29
CA PRO A 339 -10.70 4.20 21.47
C PRO A 339 -10.65 4.93 20.13
N PRO A 340 -11.46 5.98 19.91
CA PRO A 340 -11.47 6.75 18.65
C PRO A 340 -10.10 7.28 18.21
N LEU A 341 -9.19 7.48 19.15
CA LEU A 341 -7.82 7.93 18.90
C LEU A 341 -6.98 6.89 18.14
N LEU A 342 -7.21 5.60 18.39
CA LEU A 342 -6.55 4.48 17.70
C LEU A 342 -7.12 4.23 16.32
N LEU A 343 -8.43 4.46 16.14
CA LEU A 343 -9.07 4.35 14.83
C LEU A 343 -8.53 5.36 13.82
N ASP A 344 -8.07 6.51 14.33
CA ASP A 344 -7.54 7.61 13.51
C ASP A 344 -6.06 7.43 13.13
N TRP A 345 -5.29 6.58 13.85
CA TRP A 345 -3.89 6.31 13.53
C TRP A 345 -3.77 5.19 12.50
N ASN A 346 -2.95 5.39 11.48
CA ASN A 346 -2.71 4.37 10.46
C ASN A 346 -1.56 3.43 10.89
N TYR A 347 -1.79 2.60 11.92
CA TYR A 347 -0.82 1.60 12.41
C TYR A 347 -0.40 0.62 11.31
N CYS A 348 -1.34 0.18 10.48
CA CYS A 348 -1.02 -0.71 9.36
C CYS A 348 -0.02 -0.08 8.38
N ASP A 349 -0.10 1.25 8.17
CA ASP A 349 0.88 1.96 7.33
C ASP A 349 2.25 2.06 8.02
N LEU A 350 2.27 2.28 9.35
CA LEU A 350 3.52 2.29 10.13
C LEU A 350 4.18 0.91 10.11
N GLN A 351 3.44 -0.16 10.40
CA GLN A 351 3.95 -1.54 10.33
C GLN A 351 4.52 -1.85 8.96
N ARG A 352 3.76 -1.58 7.90
CA ARG A 352 4.23 -1.79 6.53
C ARG A 352 5.53 -1.03 6.23
N LYS A 353 5.65 0.21 6.71
CA LYS A 353 6.88 1.02 6.53
C LYS A 353 8.07 0.48 7.34
N ILE A 354 7.81 -0.10 8.53
CA ILE A 354 8.84 -0.81 9.31
C ILE A 354 9.29 -2.05 8.56
N GLU A 355 8.37 -2.91 8.12
CA GLU A 355 8.65 -4.11 7.33
C GLU A 355 9.44 -3.79 6.07
N ASP A 356 8.98 -2.78 5.33
CA ASP A 356 9.64 -2.34 4.10
C ASP A 356 11.09 -1.91 4.30
N LYS A 357 11.40 -1.24 5.42
CA LYS A 357 12.74 -0.77 5.71
C LYS A 357 13.61 -1.85 6.37
N ALA A 358 13.03 -2.67 7.26
CA ALA A 358 13.71 -3.81 7.87
C ALA A 358 14.21 -4.80 6.81
N ASN A 359 13.33 -5.14 5.86
CA ASN A 359 13.69 -6.01 4.74
C ASN A 359 14.84 -5.48 3.88
N LYS A 360 15.02 -4.15 3.77
CA LYS A 360 16.14 -3.54 3.04
C LYS A 360 17.46 -3.72 3.76
N GLU A 361 17.43 -3.70 5.08
CA GLU A 361 18.60 -3.82 5.95
C GLU A 361 18.86 -5.30 6.36
N GLY A 362 18.12 -6.26 5.76
CA GLY A 362 18.27 -7.68 6.07
C GLY A 362 17.71 -8.10 7.45
N ILE A 363 16.98 -7.22 8.15
CA ILE A 363 16.39 -7.50 9.46
C ILE A 363 15.10 -8.30 9.27
N LYS A 364 15.01 -9.46 9.94
CA LYS A 364 13.82 -10.32 9.90
C LYS A 364 12.65 -9.68 10.64
N ILE A 365 11.45 -9.68 10.05
CA ILE A 365 10.22 -9.27 10.74
C ILE A 365 9.45 -10.51 11.20
N ILE A 366 9.07 -10.51 12.47
CA ILE A 366 8.24 -11.55 13.11
C ILE A 366 6.96 -10.86 13.61
N LYS A 367 5.81 -11.34 13.16
CA LYS A 367 4.50 -10.89 13.66
C LYS A 367 3.96 -11.91 14.64
N ILE A 368 3.43 -11.44 15.77
CA ILE A 368 2.86 -12.27 16.83
C ILE A 368 1.42 -11.86 17.13
N ASN A 369 0.67 -12.80 17.71
CA ASN A 369 -0.66 -12.54 18.22
C ASN A 369 -0.58 -11.57 19.42
N PRO A 370 -1.35 -10.45 19.44
CA PRO A 370 -1.33 -9.46 20.53
C PRO A 370 -1.95 -9.96 21.85
N ALA A 371 -2.55 -11.16 21.87
CA ALA A 371 -3.24 -11.65 23.05
C ALA A 371 -2.28 -11.82 24.25
N TYR A 372 -2.65 -11.21 25.37
CA TYR A 372 -1.98 -11.29 26.69
C TYR A 372 -0.57 -10.68 26.78
N THR A 373 0.05 -10.21 25.74
CA THR A 373 1.40 -9.59 25.74
C THR A 373 1.51 -8.43 26.73
N SER A 374 0.47 -7.61 26.85
CA SER A 374 0.39 -6.47 27.77
C SER A 374 -0.03 -6.85 29.21
N GLN A 375 -0.59 -8.05 29.44
CA GLN A 375 -1.06 -8.52 30.73
C GLN A 375 -0.03 -9.40 31.44
N ARG A 376 0.88 -10.00 30.67
CA ARG A 376 1.96 -10.88 31.16
C ARG A 376 3.06 -10.06 31.80
N CYS A 377 3.50 -10.46 32.98
CA CYS A 377 4.67 -9.89 33.64
C CYS A 377 5.96 -10.35 32.93
N SER A 378 6.76 -9.43 32.40
CA SER A 378 8.03 -9.75 31.75
C SER A 378 9.06 -10.38 32.69
N ARG A 379 8.94 -10.16 34.02
CA ARG A 379 9.86 -10.70 35.04
C ARG A 379 9.54 -12.11 35.48
N CYS A 380 8.26 -12.44 35.74
CA CYS A 380 7.87 -13.73 36.34
C CYS A 380 6.88 -14.55 35.53
N GLY A 381 6.45 -14.06 34.35
CA GLY A 381 5.51 -14.77 33.47
C GLY A 381 4.04 -14.70 33.89
N HIS A 382 3.71 -14.23 35.08
CA HIS A 382 2.33 -14.21 35.59
C HIS A 382 1.41 -13.38 34.73
N ILE A 383 0.31 -13.98 34.25
CA ILE A 383 -0.69 -13.31 33.40
C ILE A 383 -1.91 -12.99 34.26
N ASP A 384 -2.21 -11.68 34.38
CA ASP A 384 -3.39 -11.18 35.05
C ASP A 384 -3.80 -9.83 34.45
N ARG A 385 -5.10 -9.64 34.20
CA ARG A 385 -5.66 -8.38 33.68
C ARG A 385 -5.39 -7.21 34.62
N HIS A 386 -5.29 -7.44 35.93
CA HIS A 386 -5.04 -6.42 36.95
C HIS A 386 -3.56 -6.01 37.03
N ASN A 387 -2.65 -6.69 36.35
CA ASN A 387 -1.26 -6.29 36.23
C ASN A 387 -1.10 -4.92 35.53
N ARG A 388 -2.00 -4.60 34.56
CA ARG A 388 -2.00 -3.32 33.87
C ARG A 388 -2.95 -2.35 34.55
N LEU A 389 -2.41 -1.48 35.41
CA LEU A 389 -3.18 -0.50 36.18
C LEU A 389 -3.71 0.65 35.31
N SER A 390 -2.93 1.04 34.29
CA SER A 390 -3.28 2.09 33.32
C SER A 390 -2.53 1.87 32.01
N GLN A 391 -2.70 2.78 31.05
CA GLN A 391 -1.90 2.73 29.80
C GLN A 391 -0.40 2.87 30.05
N GLU A 392 0.04 3.48 31.15
CA GLU A 392 1.45 3.77 31.44
C GLU A 392 2.00 2.93 32.57
N SER A 393 1.14 2.42 33.47
CA SER A 393 1.56 1.81 34.71
C SER A 393 1.25 0.31 34.70
N PHE A 394 2.29 -0.48 34.92
CA PHE A 394 2.25 -1.91 35.11
C PHE A 394 2.72 -2.27 36.52
N LYS A 395 1.98 -3.13 37.22
CA LYS A 395 2.37 -3.69 38.52
C LYS A 395 1.93 -5.14 38.60
N CYS A 396 2.86 -6.07 38.64
CA CYS A 396 2.54 -7.48 38.76
C CYS A 396 1.88 -7.80 40.10
N THR A 397 0.72 -8.46 40.07
CA THR A 397 -0.03 -8.89 41.25
C THR A 397 0.68 -10.02 42.03
N LYS A 398 1.51 -10.84 41.32
CA LYS A 398 2.23 -11.97 41.93
C LYS A 398 3.59 -11.57 42.49
N CYS A 399 4.46 -10.92 41.72
CA CYS A 399 5.85 -10.63 42.15
C CYS A 399 6.11 -9.16 42.49
N GLY A 400 5.10 -8.31 42.44
CA GLY A 400 5.21 -6.88 42.75
C GLY A 400 6.05 -6.05 41.79
N PHE A 401 6.54 -6.61 40.67
CA PHE A 401 7.33 -5.86 39.69
C PHE A 401 6.55 -4.68 39.14
N LYS A 402 7.16 -3.49 39.19
CA LYS A 402 6.59 -2.23 38.66
C LYS A 402 7.40 -1.73 37.49
N SER A 403 6.74 -1.32 36.43
CA SER A 403 7.37 -0.74 35.24
C SER A 403 6.39 0.13 34.44
N ASN A 404 6.91 0.79 33.40
CA ASN A 404 6.05 1.33 32.33
C ASN A 404 5.37 0.18 31.60
N ALA A 405 4.08 0.30 31.27
CA ALA A 405 3.29 -0.74 30.64
C ALA A 405 3.80 -1.10 29.23
N ASP A 406 4.18 -0.08 28.43
CA ASP A 406 4.71 -0.29 27.07
C ASP A 406 6.10 -0.95 27.11
N TYR A 407 6.92 -0.61 28.14
CA TYR A 407 8.20 -1.29 28.39
C TYR A 407 7.97 -2.78 28.70
N ASN A 408 7.05 -3.12 29.63
CA ASN A 408 6.73 -4.49 29.95
C ASN A 408 6.23 -5.26 28.71
N ALA A 409 5.36 -4.64 27.90
CA ALA A 409 4.85 -5.21 26.66
C ALA A 409 5.99 -5.48 25.66
N SER A 410 6.86 -4.49 25.40
CA SER A 410 7.98 -4.65 24.47
C SER A 410 8.99 -5.73 24.91
N GLN A 411 9.22 -5.88 26.22
CA GLN A 411 10.04 -6.97 26.77
C GLN A 411 9.41 -8.33 26.49
N ASN A 412 8.10 -8.50 26.72
CA ASN A 412 7.39 -9.74 26.38
C ASN A 412 7.42 -10.02 24.87
N ILE A 413 7.16 -9.00 24.06
CA ILE A 413 7.19 -9.11 22.58
C ILE A 413 8.58 -9.55 22.11
N SER A 414 9.67 -9.18 22.76
CA SER A 414 11.02 -9.55 22.34
C SER A 414 11.42 -10.99 22.64
N ILE A 415 10.60 -11.75 23.36
CA ILE A 415 10.86 -13.16 23.68
C ILE A 415 10.60 -14.03 22.46
N ASN A 416 11.57 -14.84 22.06
CA ASN A 416 11.39 -15.79 20.96
C ASN A 416 10.34 -16.86 21.31
N GLY A 417 9.36 -17.09 20.43
CA GLY A 417 8.29 -18.06 20.65
C GLY A 417 7.31 -17.69 21.75
N ILE A 418 7.15 -16.42 22.08
CA ILE A 418 6.29 -15.91 23.16
C ILE A 418 4.84 -16.42 23.07
N GLU A 419 4.29 -16.61 21.88
CA GLU A 419 2.92 -17.13 21.68
C GLU A 419 2.74 -18.52 22.32
N LYS A 420 3.72 -19.40 22.11
CA LYS A 420 3.72 -20.75 22.70
C LYS A 420 3.84 -20.68 24.21
N ILE A 421 4.74 -19.83 24.71
CA ILE A 421 4.95 -19.64 26.16
C ILE A 421 3.65 -19.14 26.82
N ILE A 422 2.98 -18.15 26.23
CA ILE A 422 1.69 -17.64 26.74
C ILE A 422 0.62 -18.74 26.72
N ALA A 423 0.53 -19.53 25.65
CA ALA A 423 -0.43 -20.62 25.56
C ALA A 423 -0.20 -21.70 26.66
N ASP A 424 1.04 -22.08 26.90
CA ASP A 424 1.42 -23.05 27.94
C ASP A 424 1.12 -22.51 29.36
N GLU A 425 1.41 -21.21 29.60
CA GLU A 425 1.10 -20.54 30.88
C GLU A 425 -0.42 -20.51 31.15
N ILE A 426 -1.24 -20.17 30.13
CA ILE A 426 -2.71 -20.17 30.26
C ILE A 426 -3.25 -21.58 30.50
N ASN A 427 -2.74 -22.58 29.78
CA ASN A 427 -3.16 -23.97 29.98
C ASN A 427 -2.82 -24.48 31.38
N SER A 428 -1.73 -24.01 31.98
CA SER A 428 -1.37 -24.33 33.36
C SER A 428 -2.30 -23.68 34.39
N LEU A 429 -2.75 -22.44 34.13
CA LEU A 429 -3.70 -21.71 34.98
C LEU A 429 -5.11 -22.32 34.95
N ASN A 430 -5.52 -22.90 33.82
CA ASN A 430 -6.83 -23.58 33.71
C ASN A 430 -6.87 -25.00 34.30
N LYS A 431 -5.73 -25.53 34.72
CA LYS A 431 -5.63 -26.87 35.38
C LYS A 431 -5.56 -26.79 36.90
N CYS A 432 -5.43 -25.60 37.47
CA CYS A 432 -5.53 -25.34 38.90
C CYS A 432 -6.90 -24.75 39.25
#